data_cfd04b76fcf195f99ae3405611e6a2ad
#
_entry.id   cfd04b76fcf195f99ae3405611e6a2ad
#
_cell.length_a   1.000
_cell.length_b   1.000
_cell.length_c   1.000
_cell.angle_alpha   90.00
_cell.angle_beta   90.00
_cell.angle_gamma   90.00
#
_symmetry.space_group_name_H-M   'P 1'
#
loop_
_entity.id
_entity.type
_entity.pdbx_description
1 polymer ?
#
loop_
_entity_poly.entity_id
_entity_poly.type
_entity_poly.pdbx_seq_one_letter_code
_entity_poly.pdbx_strand_id
1 'polypeptide(L)'
;FESRTIVILSLLAVIGLVGFVWRELTTEHPVVNLKIFRYRVFSLSTIFTFVAGLGLFTSVFVYPVMVQRINGFTPLETGLSLIAPTLLGVVLFPVIGRRMAAGDSPLPYMAIGIIIFVFFGFYSGTATPEMGKWDFFPMQVCRVVGVAMLQMPLINQAVAGLQTKEYPAGIALTNMIRQLGGAFGIALANNYV
;
A
#
# COMPACT_ATOMS: atom_id res chain seq x y z
N PHE A 1 -12.49 15.58 -14.51
CA PHE A 1 -11.75 15.61 -15.79
C PHE A 1 -12.14 16.77 -16.74
N GLU A 2 -12.95 17.71 -16.30
CA GLU A 2 -13.38 18.85 -17.13
C GLU A 2 -12.34 20.00 -17.24
N SER A 3 -11.30 19.99 -16.41
CA SER A 3 -10.26 21.01 -16.47
C SER A 3 -9.21 20.67 -17.54
N ARG A 4 -8.99 21.57 -18.51
CA ARG A 4 -7.91 21.44 -19.52
C ARG A 4 -6.55 21.19 -18.89
N THR A 5 -6.30 21.74 -17.71
CA THR A 5 -5.06 21.56 -16.94
C THR A 5 -4.86 20.08 -16.54
N ILE A 6 -5.92 19.40 -16.07
CA ILE A 6 -5.83 17.98 -15.69
C ILE A 6 -5.52 17.11 -16.91
N VAL A 7 -6.14 17.37 -18.04
CA VAL A 7 -5.88 16.64 -19.30
C VAL A 7 -4.42 16.82 -19.74
N ILE A 8 -3.92 18.06 -19.73
CA ILE A 8 -2.53 18.36 -20.13
C ILE A 8 -1.55 17.66 -19.18
N LEU A 9 -1.76 17.74 -17.87
CA LEU A 9 -0.90 17.09 -16.88
C LEU A 9 -0.94 15.56 -17.02
N SER A 10 -2.09 14.98 -17.32
CA SER A 10 -2.23 13.54 -17.56
C SER A 10 -1.48 13.11 -18.83
N LEU A 11 -1.57 13.87 -19.90
CA LEU A 11 -0.81 13.61 -21.13
C LEU A 11 0.70 13.71 -20.90
N LEU A 12 1.15 14.75 -20.20
CA LEU A 12 2.57 14.90 -19.83
C LEU A 12 3.06 13.73 -18.95
N ALA A 13 2.24 13.28 -18.00
CA ALA A 13 2.56 12.13 -17.15
C ALA A 13 2.71 10.84 -17.96
N VAL A 14 1.81 10.60 -18.93
CA VAL A 14 1.89 9.42 -19.81
C VAL A 14 3.12 9.50 -20.72
N ILE A 15 3.38 10.64 -21.34
CA ILE A 15 4.56 10.84 -22.20
C ILE A 15 5.85 10.65 -21.39
N GLY A 16 5.90 11.24 -20.19
CA GLY A 16 7.04 11.10 -19.28
C GLY A 16 7.27 9.65 -18.86
N LEU A 17 6.21 8.92 -18.55
CA LEU A 17 6.29 7.50 -18.15
C LEU A 17 6.79 6.63 -19.32
N VAL A 18 6.24 6.82 -20.52
CA VAL A 18 6.65 6.07 -21.72
C VAL A 18 8.11 6.39 -22.06
N GLY A 19 8.50 7.67 -22.03
CA GLY A 19 9.89 8.08 -22.27
C GLY A 19 10.86 7.51 -21.23
N PHE A 20 10.47 7.50 -19.96
CA PHE A 20 11.24 6.89 -18.88
C PHE A 20 11.45 5.39 -19.12
N VAL A 21 10.36 4.64 -19.34
CA VAL A 21 10.44 3.19 -19.58
C VAL A 21 11.31 2.88 -20.81
N TRP A 22 11.11 3.64 -21.91
CA TRP A 22 11.91 3.47 -23.11
C TRP A 22 13.41 3.70 -22.85
N ARG A 23 13.75 4.80 -22.17
CA ARG A 23 15.13 5.10 -21.79
C ARG A 23 15.74 4.01 -20.91
N GLU A 24 15.03 3.56 -19.87
CA GLU A 24 15.54 2.54 -18.93
C GLU A 24 15.75 1.18 -19.59
N LEU A 25 14.98 0.85 -20.66
CA LEU A 25 15.18 -0.39 -21.42
C LEU A 25 16.32 -0.32 -22.43
N THR A 26 16.69 0.89 -22.90
CA THR A 26 17.69 1.09 -23.95
C THR A 26 19.06 1.52 -23.43
N THR A 27 19.15 2.02 -22.20
CA THR A 27 20.40 2.53 -21.59
C THR A 27 21.25 1.36 -21.07
N GLU A 28 22.58 1.44 -21.25
CA GLU A 28 23.54 0.44 -20.73
C GLU A 28 23.65 0.46 -19.20
N HIS A 29 23.47 1.63 -18.58
CA HIS A 29 23.47 1.83 -17.13
C HIS A 29 22.13 2.38 -16.66
N PRO A 30 21.06 1.52 -16.56
CA PRO A 30 19.76 1.95 -16.12
C PRO A 30 19.76 2.33 -14.64
N VAL A 31 19.07 3.43 -14.30
CA VAL A 31 18.83 3.84 -12.89
C VAL A 31 17.90 2.84 -12.22
N VAL A 32 16.90 2.35 -12.96
CA VAL A 32 15.97 1.34 -12.50
C VAL A 32 16.07 0.11 -13.40
N ASN A 33 16.53 -1.00 -12.84
CA ASN A 33 16.69 -2.23 -13.63
C ASN A 33 15.33 -2.89 -13.92
N LEU A 34 14.65 -2.43 -14.97
CA LEU A 34 13.35 -2.98 -15.39
C LEU A 34 13.46 -4.44 -15.89
N LYS A 35 14.66 -4.94 -16.18
CA LYS A 35 14.87 -6.35 -16.59
C LYS A 35 14.51 -7.34 -15.49
N ILE A 36 14.38 -6.88 -14.24
CA ILE A 36 13.92 -7.68 -13.09
C ILE A 36 12.49 -8.21 -13.32
N PHE A 37 11.65 -7.52 -14.09
CA PHE A 37 10.30 -8.00 -14.44
C PHE A 37 10.29 -9.32 -15.25
N ARG A 38 11.41 -9.74 -15.81
CA ARG A 38 11.51 -11.07 -16.45
C ARG A 38 11.32 -12.24 -15.46
N TYR A 39 11.54 -12.00 -14.15
CA TYR A 39 11.30 -12.98 -13.12
C TYR A 39 9.80 -13.03 -12.80
N ARG A 40 9.14 -14.15 -13.12
CA ARG A 40 7.68 -14.32 -12.92
C ARG A 40 7.24 -14.05 -11.49
N VAL A 41 8.03 -14.51 -10.50
CA VAL A 41 7.73 -14.30 -9.08
C VAL A 41 7.74 -12.82 -8.74
N PHE A 42 8.73 -12.07 -9.22
CA PHE A 42 8.79 -10.62 -9.04
C PHE A 42 7.60 -9.91 -9.68
N SER A 43 7.26 -10.23 -10.92
CA SER A 43 6.13 -9.61 -11.64
C SER A 43 4.80 -9.86 -10.94
N LEU A 44 4.54 -11.09 -10.49
CA LEU A 44 3.32 -11.41 -9.75
C LEU A 44 3.28 -10.68 -8.40
N SER A 45 4.38 -10.71 -7.64
CA SER A 45 4.48 -9.98 -6.37
C SER A 45 4.27 -8.48 -6.54
N THR A 46 4.71 -7.92 -7.66
CA THR A 46 4.55 -6.52 -8.01
C THR A 46 3.08 -6.15 -8.25
N ILE A 47 2.31 -7.00 -8.92
CA ILE A 47 0.87 -6.80 -9.13
C ILE A 47 0.15 -6.80 -7.77
N PHE A 48 0.44 -7.78 -6.91
CA PHE A 48 -0.12 -7.81 -5.55
C PHE A 48 0.29 -6.59 -4.73
N THR A 49 1.52 -6.13 -4.88
CA THR A 49 2.02 -4.93 -4.19
C THR A 49 1.30 -3.67 -4.67
N PHE A 50 1.00 -3.54 -5.97
CA PHE A 50 0.21 -2.44 -6.50
C PHE A 50 -1.20 -2.42 -5.89
N VAL A 51 -1.89 -3.58 -5.88
CA VAL A 51 -3.24 -3.72 -5.30
C VAL A 51 -3.22 -3.45 -3.79
N ALA A 52 -2.22 -3.99 -3.08
CA ALA A 52 -2.05 -3.72 -1.65
C ALA A 52 -1.78 -2.23 -1.38
N GLY A 53 -0.97 -1.59 -2.22
CA GLY A 53 -0.71 -0.15 -2.17
C GLY A 53 -1.98 0.67 -2.37
N LEU A 54 -2.79 0.30 -3.36
CA LEU A 54 -4.08 0.92 -3.63
C LEU A 54 -4.98 0.88 -2.38
N GLY A 55 -5.20 -0.29 -1.80
CA GLY A 55 -6.04 -0.44 -0.61
C GLY A 55 -5.47 0.29 0.62
N LEU A 56 -4.16 0.15 0.87
CA LEU A 56 -3.49 0.75 2.03
C LEU A 56 -3.59 2.28 2.01
N PHE A 57 -3.17 2.92 0.93
CA PHE A 57 -3.15 4.38 0.87
C PHE A 57 -4.55 4.97 0.80
N THR A 58 -5.49 4.29 0.13
CA THR A 58 -6.91 4.66 0.18
C THR A 58 -7.42 4.65 1.62
N SER A 59 -7.16 3.59 2.38
CA SER A 59 -7.63 3.49 3.77
C SER A 59 -7.02 4.54 4.69
N VAL A 60 -5.73 4.88 4.48
CA VAL A 60 -5.04 5.95 5.23
C VAL A 60 -5.61 7.32 4.89
N PHE A 61 -6.02 7.55 3.64
CA PHE A 61 -6.61 8.82 3.20
C PHE A 61 -8.07 8.97 3.61
N VAL A 62 -8.89 7.95 3.38
CA VAL A 62 -10.35 8.00 3.58
C VAL A 62 -10.70 8.14 5.07
N TYR A 63 -9.98 7.45 5.96
CA TYR A 63 -10.30 7.47 7.38
C TYR A 63 -10.30 8.89 7.99
N PRO A 64 -9.21 9.70 7.89
CA PRO A 64 -9.23 11.06 8.43
C PRO A 64 -10.30 11.94 7.81
N VAL A 65 -10.53 11.81 6.51
CA VAL A 65 -11.56 12.60 5.81
C VAL A 65 -12.94 12.24 6.32
N MET A 66 -13.22 10.95 6.47
CA MET A 66 -14.50 10.45 6.96
C MET A 66 -14.79 10.92 8.38
N VAL A 67 -13.85 10.69 9.33
CA VAL A 67 -14.11 11.02 10.74
C VAL A 67 -14.17 12.54 11.00
N GLN A 68 -13.44 13.34 10.20
CA GLN A 68 -13.50 14.80 10.32
C GLN A 68 -14.78 15.39 9.70
N ARG A 69 -15.21 14.87 8.53
CA ARG A 69 -16.39 15.40 7.84
C ARG A 69 -17.72 14.87 8.39
N ILE A 70 -17.77 13.59 8.78
CA ILE A 70 -18.99 12.90 9.16
C ILE A 70 -19.16 12.91 10.69
N ASN A 71 -18.12 12.56 11.45
CA ASN A 71 -18.17 12.44 12.90
C ASN A 71 -17.75 13.74 13.62
N GLY A 72 -17.29 14.77 12.88
CA GLY A 72 -16.92 16.07 13.46
C GLY A 72 -15.63 16.04 14.30
N PHE A 73 -14.75 15.05 14.12
CA PHE A 73 -13.49 14.98 14.86
C PHE A 73 -12.56 16.13 14.47
N THR A 74 -11.90 16.69 15.47
CA THR A 74 -10.78 17.60 15.21
C THR A 74 -9.58 16.84 14.63
N PRO A 75 -8.64 17.51 13.92
CA PRO A 75 -7.40 16.89 13.45
C PRO A 75 -6.59 16.23 14.59
N LEU A 76 -6.60 16.84 15.79
CA LEU A 76 -5.93 16.28 16.96
C LEU A 76 -6.59 14.96 17.41
N GLU A 77 -7.90 14.92 17.48
CA GLU A 77 -8.65 13.71 17.85
C GLU A 77 -8.46 12.59 16.84
N THR A 78 -8.48 12.93 15.56
CA THR A 78 -8.17 11.98 14.48
C THR A 78 -6.78 11.39 14.64
N GLY A 79 -5.77 12.23 14.91
CA GLY A 79 -4.41 11.78 15.15
C GLY A 79 -4.30 10.87 16.37
N LEU A 80 -4.91 11.26 17.50
CA LEU A 80 -4.90 10.46 18.72
C LEU A 80 -5.57 9.10 18.55
N SER A 81 -6.64 9.00 17.76
CA SER A 81 -7.31 7.72 17.48
C SER A 81 -6.44 6.73 16.70
N LEU A 82 -5.42 7.23 15.99
CA LEU A 82 -4.48 6.41 15.22
C LEU A 82 -3.25 5.95 16.01
N ILE A 83 -2.92 6.60 17.13
CA ILE A 83 -1.68 6.31 17.89
C ILE A 83 -1.69 4.86 18.40
N ALA A 84 -2.72 4.47 19.15
CA ALA A 84 -2.76 3.15 19.78
C ALA A 84 -2.75 2.00 18.77
N PRO A 85 -3.55 2.00 17.68
CA PRO A 85 -3.44 1.00 16.62
C PRO A 85 -2.07 0.98 15.94
N THR A 86 -1.46 2.16 15.72
CA THR A 86 -0.14 2.26 15.07
C THR A 86 0.97 1.66 15.94
N LEU A 87 0.91 1.83 17.26
CA LEU A 87 1.84 1.20 18.19
C LEU A 87 1.82 -0.33 18.09
N LEU A 88 0.65 -0.92 17.84
CA LEU A 88 0.56 -2.35 17.56
C LEU A 88 1.38 -2.75 16.32
N GLY A 89 1.38 -1.91 15.29
CA GLY A 89 2.20 -2.11 14.10
C GLY A 89 3.70 -2.12 14.42
N VAL A 90 4.18 -1.24 15.31
CA VAL A 90 5.58 -1.19 15.73
C VAL A 90 6.05 -2.53 16.30
N VAL A 91 5.16 -3.27 16.95
CA VAL A 91 5.45 -4.60 17.49
C VAL A 91 5.29 -5.69 16.41
N LEU A 92 4.22 -5.64 15.63
CA LEU A 92 3.89 -6.67 14.65
C LEU A 92 4.88 -6.74 13.49
N PHE A 93 5.32 -5.60 12.95
CA PHE A 93 6.26 -5.59 11.82
C PHE A 93 7.57 -6.33 12.11
N PRO A 94 8.28 -6.06 13.23
CA PRO A 94 9.49 -6.82 13.59
C PRO A 94 9.22 -8.30 13.88
N VAL A 95 8.09 -8.63 14.50
CA VAL A 95 7.73 -10.02 14.81
C VAL A 95 7.54 -10.82 13.51
N ILE A 96 6.75 -10.30 12.56
CA ILE A 96 6.54 -10.94 11.27
C ILE A 96 7.86 -11.01 10.50
N GLY A 97 8.64 -9.92 10.48
CA GLY A 97 9.95 -9.89 9.84
C GLY A 97 10.91 -10.94 10.35
N ARG A 98 10.99 -11.15 11.67
CA ARG A 98 11.80 -12.21 12.27
C ARG A 98 11.33 -13.62 11.90
N ARG A 99 10.03 -13.86 11.87
CA ARG A 99 9.45 -15.14 11.43
C ARG A 99 9.79 -15.43 9.97
N MET A 100 9.68 -14.43 9.10
CA MET A 100 10.08 -14.55 7.70
C MET A 100 11.59 -14.85 7.58
N ALA A 101 12.44 -14.16 8.36
CA ALA A 101 13.88 -14.40 8.37
C ALA A 101 14.24 -15.80 8.93
N ALA A 102 13.41 -16.36 9.79
CA ALA A 102 13.55 -17.73 10.31
C ALA A 102 13.12 -18.82 9.31
N GLY A 103 12.59 -18.43 8.13
CA GLY A 103 12.22 -19.37 7.07
C GLY A 103 10.74 -19.74 7.02
N ASP A 104 9.89 -19.06 7.77
CA ASP A 104 8.43 -19.28 7.69
C ASP A 104 7.92 -19.03 6.28
N SER A 105 6.97 -19.84 5.82
CA SER A 105 6.31 -19.64 4.52
C SER A 105 5.54 -18.31 4.50
N PRO A 106 5.69 -17.45 3.49
CA PRO A 106 4.98 -16.19 3.38
C PRO A 106 3.49 -16.34 3.07
N LEU A 107 3.08 -17.45 2.45
CA LEU A 107 1.71 -17.67 1.97
C LEU A 107 0.63 -17.58 3.05
N PRO A 108 0.75 -18.24 4.23
CA PRO A 108 -0.28 -18.15 5.26
C PRO A 108 -0.43 -16.73 5.82
N TYR A 109 0.68 -15.99 5.96
CA TYR A 109 0.61 -14.59 6.41
C TYR A 109 -0.11 -13.71 5.39
N MET A 110 0.17 -13.89 4.10
CA MET A 110 -0.52 -13.16 3.03
C MET A 110 -2.00 -13.49 2.99
N ALA A 111 -2.37 -14.77 3.10
CA ALA A 111 -3.77 -15.20 3.10
C ALA A 111 -4.57 -14.60 4.27
N ILE A 112 -4.01 -14.71 5.49
CA ILE A 112 -4.61 -14.13 6.70
C ILE A 112 -4.67 -12.59 6.57
N GLY A 113 -3.61 -11.96 6.09
CA GLY A 113 -3.54 -10.52 5.88
C GLY A 113 -4.61 -10.02 4.92
N ILE A 114 -4.85 -10.74 3.79
CA ILE A 114 -5.93 -10.42 2.83
C ILE A 114 -7.28 -10.52 3.51
N ILE A 115 -7.56 -11.62 4.22
CA ILE A 115 -8.84 -11.86 4.90
C ILE A 115 -9.12 -10.73 5.91
N ILE A 116 -8.13 -10.39 6.76
CA ILE A 116 -8.28 -9.33 7.75
C ILE A 116 -8.47 -7.97 7.07
N PHE A 117 -7.74 -7.69 5.99
CA PHE A 117 -7.86 -6.42 5.28
C PHE A 117 -9.19 -6.27 4.54
N VAL A 118 -9.70 -7.35 3.96
CA VAL A 118 -11.04 -7.38 3.37
C VAL A 118 -12.11 -7.20 4.44
N PHE A 119 -11.97 -7.88 5.58
CA PHE A 119 -12.85 -7.70 6.74
C PHE A 119 -12.84 -6.25 7.23
N PHE A 120 -11.66 -5.62 7.33
CA PHE A 120 -11.54 -4.20 7.62
C PHE A 120 -12.34 -3.34 6.64
N GLY A 121 -12.27 -3.65 5.32
CA GLY A 121 -13.03 -2.92 4.30
C GLY A 121 -14.54 -2.99 4.52
N PHE A 122 -15.09 -4.18 4.76
CA PHE A 122 -16.50 -4.36 5.08
C PHE A 122 -16.89 -3.68 6.40
N TYR A 123 -16.06 -3.86 7.44
CA TYR A 123 -16.31 -3.24 8.74
C TYR A 123 -16.29 -1.70 8.67
N SER A 124 -15.43 -1.13 7.83
CA SER A 124 -15.42 0.32 7.58
C SER A 124 -16.72 0.83 6.95
N GLY A 125 -17.39 -0.01 6.17
CA GLY A 125 -18.70 0.32 5.57
C GLY A 125 -19.87 0.36 6.58
N THR A 126 -19.68 -0.15 7.80
CA THR A 126 -20.69 -0.07 8.88
C THR A 126 -20.53 1.19 9.77
N ALA A 127 -19.55 2.05 9.44
CA ALA A 127 -19.32 3.28 10.21
C ALA A 127 -20.54 4.20 10.13
N THR A 128 -20.99 4.69 11.30
CA THR A 128 -22.11 5.61 11.44
C THR A 128 -21.64 6.96 11.99
N PRO A 129 -22.38 8.05 11.73
CA PRO A 129 -22.04 9.39 12.26
C PRO A 129 -22.01 9.48 13.79
N GLU A 130 -22.68 8.54 14.47
CA GLU A 130 -22.80 8.51 15.92
C GLU A 130 -21.60 7.85 16.62
N MET A 131 -20.71 7.18 15.87
CA MET A 131 -19.56 6.49 16.41
C MET A 131 -18.57 7.45 17.06
N GLY A 132 -18.17 7.13 18.30
CA GLY A 132 -17.13 7.83 19.04
C GLY A 132 -15.73 7.32 18.72
N LYS A 133 -14.72 7.94 19.33
CA LYS A 133 -13.29 7.63 19.09
C LYS A 133 -12.93 6.16 19.33
N TRP A 134 -13.51 5.55 20.37
CA TRP A 134 -13.21 4.18 20.76
C TRP A 134 -13.87 3.13 19.86
N ASP A 135 -14.96 3.50 19.17
CA ASP A 135 -15.66 2.60 18.26
C ASP A 135 -14.84 2.35 16.99
N PHE A 136 -13.99 3.29 16.59
CA PHE A 136 -13.06 3.14 15.47
C PHE A 136 -11.80 2.34 15.83
N PHE A 137 -11.51 2.14 17.12
CA PHE A 137 -10.29 1.45 17.56
C PHE A 137 -10.17 0.02 16.98
N PRO A 138 -11.15 -0.89 17.13
CA PRO A 138 -11.05 -2.24 16.59
C PRO A 138 -10.93 -2.25 15.06
N MET A 139 -11.58 -1.32 14.38
CA MET A 139 -11.45 -1.14 12.93
C MET A 139 -10.00 -0.83 12.53
N GLN A 140 -9.37 0.14 13.20
CA GLN A 140 -8.00 0.51 12.93
C GLN A 140 -6.99 -0.58 13.30
N VAL A 141 -7.26 -1.37 14.35
CA VAL A 141 -6.48 -2.56 14.70
C VAL A 141 -6.52 -3.57 13.57
N CYS A 142 -7.71 -3.91 13.05
CA CYS A 142 -7.84 -4.81 11.89
C CYS A 142 -7.04 -4.31 10.69
N ARG A 143 -7.10 -3.00 10.39
CA ARG A 143 -6.32 -2.39 9.32
C ARG A 143 -4.82 -2.59 9.52
N VAL A 144 -4.29 -2.25 10.70
CA VAL A 144 -2.85 -2.34 10.98
C VAL A 144 -2.37 -3.78 10.93
N VAL A 145 -3.11 -4.73 11.51
CA VAL A 145 -2.79 -6.16 11.48
C VAL A 145 -2.81 -6.69 10.04
N GLY A 146 -3.85 -6.41 9.28
CA GLY A 146 -3.96 -6.81 7.88
C GLY A 146 -2.81 -6.30 7.03
N VAL A 147 -2.47 -5.01 7.18
CA VAL A 147 -1.35 -4.37 6.46
C VAL A 147 -0.01 -4.99 6.87
N ALA A 148 0.24 -5.22 8.16
CA ALA A 148 1.49 -5.82 8.63
C ALA A 148 1.68 -7.24 8.08
N MET A 149 0.61 -8.04 8.06
CA MET A 149 0.63 -9.39 7.51
C MET A 149 0.74 -9.46 5.99
N LEU A 150 0.38 -8.42 5.27
CA LEU A 150 0.54 -8.34 3.81
C LEU A 150 1.91 -7.79 3.41
N GLN A 151 2.34 -6.70 4.02
CA GLN A 151 3.46 -5.90 3.53
C GLN A 151 4.80 -6.62 3.64
N MET A 152 5.09 -7.25 4.79
CA MET A 152 6.36 -7.94 5.00
C MET A 152 6.54 -9.15 4.08
N PRO A 153 5.56 -10.08 3.98
CA PRO A 153 5.67 -11.20 3.06
C PRO A 153 5.76 -10.78 1.59
N LEU A 154 5.03 -9.73 1.17
CA LEU A 154 5.07 -9.25 -0.21
C LEU A 154 6.47 -8.74 -0.60
N ILE A 155 7.15 -8.00 0.27
CA ILE A 155 8.52 -7.53 0.03
C ILE A 155 9.47 -8.72 -0.07
N ASN A 156 9.38 -9.68 0.85
CA ASN A 156 10.24 -10.87 0.85
C ASN A 156 10.00 -11.72 -0.40
N GLN A 157 8.75 -11.93 -0.82
CA GLN A 157 8.43 -12.66 -2.03
C GLN A 157 8.92 -11.95 -3.29
N ALA A 158 8.84 -10.63 -3.33
CA ALA A 158 9.32 -9.87 -4.47
C ALA A 158 10.81 -10.12 -4.72
N VAL A 159 11.62 -10.22 -3.67
CA VAL A 159 13.07 -10.42 -3.82
C VAL A 159 13.51 -11.88 -3.84
N ALA A 160 12.66 -12.82 -3.42
CA ALA A 160 13.03 -14.24 -3.28
C ALA A 160 13.50 -14.90 -4.57
N GLY A 161 13.06 -14.40 -5.74
CA GLY A 161 13.48 -14.92 -7.05
C GLY A 161 14.63 -14.16 -7.71
N LEU A 162 15.19 -13.13 -7.05
CA LEU A 162 16.23 -12.27 -7.60
C LEU A 162 17.63 -12.74 -7.17
N GLN A 163 18.65 -12.30 -7.90
CA GLN A 163 20.02 -12.43 -7.44
C GLN A 163 20.30 -11.42 -6.32
N THR A 164 21.16 -11.78 -5.36
CA THR A 164 21.45 -10.92 -4.19
C THR A 164 21.87 -9.49 -4.56
N LYS A 165 22.60 -9.33 -5.67
CA LYS A 165 23.01 -8.02 -6.21
C LYS A 165 21.82 -7.18 -6.71
N GLU A 166 20.69 -7.79 -7.03
CA GLU A 166 19.48 -7.15 -7.56
C GLU A 166 18.48 -6.78 -6.44
N TYR A 167 18.69 -7.25 -5.19
CA TYR A 167 17.78 -6.99 -4.06
C TYR A 167 17.49 -5.50 -3.83
N PRO A 168 18.50 -4.60 -3.79
CA PRO A 168 18.22 -3.18 -3.57
C PRO A 168 17.31 -2.59 -4.66
N ALA A 169 17.58 -2.94 -5.92
CA ALA A 169 16.78 -2.48 -7.05
C ALA A 169 15.37 -3.07 -7.01
N GLY A 170 15.23 -4.35 -6.64
CA GLY A 170 13.93 -5.02 -6.48
C GLY A 170 13.08 -4.38 -5.38
N ILE A 171 13.67 -4.07 -4.21
CA ILE A 171 12.99 -3.40 -3.10
C ILE A 171 12.56 -1.98 -3.49
N ALA A 172 13.45 -1.21 -4.13
CA ALA A 172 13.16 0.13 -4.59
C ALA A 172 11.98 0.13 -5.58
N LEU A 173 12.01 -0.78 -6.55
CA LEU A 173 10.97 -0.91 -7.57
C LEU A 173 9.62 -1.33 -6.95
N THR A 174 9.63 -2.30 -6.03
CA THR A 174 8.44 -2.73 -5.29
C THR A 174 7.82 -1.56 -4.51
N ASN A 175 8.64 -0.74 -3.83
CA ASN A 175 8.17 0.44 -3.12
C ASN A 175 7.59 1.50 -4.06
N MET A 176 8.22 1.74 -5.21
CA MET A 176 7.72 2.67 -6.22
C MET A 176 6.34 2.23 -6.74
N ILE A 177 6.18 0.96 -7.07
CA ILE A 177 4.91 0.42 -7.56
C ILE A 177 3.82 0.47 -6.51
N ARG A 178 4.15 0.21 -5.26
CA ARG A 178 3.22 0.38 -4.14
C ARG A 178 2.73 1.81 -4.01
N GLN A 179 3.62 2.81 -4.17
CA GLN A 179 3.26 4.22 -4.12
C GLN A 179 2.39 4.62 -5.33
N LEU A 180 2.69 4.08 -6.52
CA LEU A 180 1.83 4.28 -7.69
C LEU A 180 0.43 3.72 -7.45
N GLY A 181 0.32 2.48 -6.94
CA GLY A 181 -0.97 1.91 -6.52
C GLY A 181 -1.71 2.82 -5.54
N GLY A 182 -0.98 3.36 -4.55
CA GLY A 182 -1.51 4.31 -3.58
C GLY A 182 -2.04 5.58 -4.20
N ALA A 183 -1.31 6.19 -5.12
CA ALA A 183 -1.74 7.40 -5.84
C ALA A 183 -3.04 7.14 -6.63
N PHE A 184 -3.13 5.99 -7.33
CA PHE A 184 -4.35 5.56 -8.00
C PHE A 184 -5.51 5.37 -7.01
N GLY A 185 -5.25 4.72 -5.88
CA GLY A 185 -6.27 4.48 -4.85
C GLY A 185 -6.84 5.76 -4.27
N ILE A 186 -5.98 6.73 -3.93
CA ILE A 186 -6.41 8.03 -3.43
C ILE A 186 -7.20 8.79 -4.50
N ALA A 187 -6.74 8.76 -5.77
CA ALA A 187 -7.44 9.43 -6.86
C ALA A 187 -8.85 8.85 -7.09
N LEU A 188 -9.00 7.53 -7.01
CA LEU A 188 -10.30 6.87 -7.08
C LEU A 188 -11.19 7.26 -5.88
N ALA A 189 -10.65 7.18 -4.65
CA ALA A 189 -11.40 7.50 -3.45
C ALA A 189 -11.88 8.96 -3.44
N ASN A 190 -11.07 9.89 -3.90
CA ASN A 190 -11.43 11.31 -3.94
C ASN A 190 -12.62 11.63 -4.87
N ASN A 191 -12.97 10.75 -5.80
CA ASN A 191 -14.17 10.91 -6.63
C ASN A 191 -15.47 10.49 -5.89
N TYR A 192 -15.35 9.76 -4.77
CA TYR A 192 -16.50 9.24 -4.01
C TYR A 192 -16.66 9.92 -2.64
N VAL A 193 -15.71 10.74 -2.21
CA VAL A 193 -15.70 11.47 -0.94
C VAL A 193 -15.85 12.97 -1.17
#